data_17f3ff0ae3cf9dd18a39c17ce6cf9e58
#
_entry.id   17f3ff0ae3cf9dd18a39c17ce6cf9e58
#
_cell.length_a   1.000
_cell.length_b   1.000
_cell.length_c   1.000
_cell.angle_alpha   90.00
_cell.angle_beta   90.00
_cell.angle_gamma   90.00
#
_symmetry.space_group_name_H-M   'P 1'
#
loop_
_entity.id
_entity.type
_entity.pdbx_description
1 polymer ?
#
loop_
_entity_poly.entity_id
_entity_poly.type
_entity_poly.pdbx_seq_one_letter_code
_entity_poly.pdbx_strand_id
1 'polypeptide(L)'
;LLSVVVAVVLVSCSSDGDSQPSPGPVASTGEARSSPATTVSPSPTSPADAAGQRAIAAYVGLWQAMAEASHTSDWQSPDLVRYASGSALQVLSGSLYADHLNGFVSRGAPVLHPQVTSVSPPEAPTTVTLSDCADSTNWLQYRTDGTLVDDEPGGRRLVTSEVRLHQDGSWRVTRFAVQDLGSC
;
A
#
# COMPACT_ATOMS: atom_id res chain seq x y z
N LEU A 1 -9.98 43.43 3.33
CA LEU A 1 -9.99 44.01 4.68
C LEU A 1 -11.00 43.27 5.55
N LEU A 2 -10.59 42.29 6.33
CA LEU A 2 -11.12 42.03 7.68
C LEU A 2 -10.16 41.07 8.39
N SER A 3 -9.37 41.61 9.30
CA SER A 3 -8.55 40.86 10.24
C SER A 3 -9.44 40.33 11.37
N VAL A 4 -9.31 39.04 11.69
CA VAL A 4 -9.83 38.50 12.95
C VAL A 4 -8.65 37.91 13.72
N VAL A 5 -8.32 38.58 14.81
CA VAL A 5 -7.40 38.14 15.86
C VAL A 5 -8.21 37.31 16.85
N VAL A 6 -7.77 36.10 17.16
CA VAL A 6 -8.31 35.31 18.28
C VAL A 6 -7.18 34.97 19.23
N ALA A 7 -7.40 35.36 20.48
CA ALA A 7 -6.49 35.34 21.63
C ALA A 7 -6.30 33.91 22.20
N VAL A 8 -5.07 33.64 22.61
CA VAL A 8 -4.63 32.49 23.41
C VAL A 8 -5.01 32.71 24.86
N VAL A 9 -5.65 31.73 25.49
CA VAL A 9 -5.82 31.66 26.96
C VAL A 9 -5.01 30.47 27.48
N LEU A 10 -3.97 30.78 28.23
CA LEU A 10 -3.18 29.85 29.06
C LEU A 10 -3.88 29.74 30.42
N VAL A 11 -4.16 28.52 30.83
CA VAL A 11 -4.55 28.21 32.21
C VAL A 11 -3.47 27.34 32.82
N SER A 12 -2.73 27.93 33.75
CA SER A 12 -1.82 27.26 34.68
C SER A 12 -2.60 26.88 35.95
N CYS A 13 -2.48 25.65 36.40
CA CYS A 13 -2.82 25.28 37.79
C CYS A 13 -1.61 24.60 38.42
N SER A 14 -0.98 25.33 39.32
CA SER A 14 -0.07 24.81 40.33
C SER A 14 -0.89 24.44 41.56
N SER A 15 -0.55 23.36 42.23
CA SER A 15 -0.93 23.13 43.62
C SER A 15 0.20 22.40 44.35
N ASP A 16 0.85 23.13 45.22
CA ASP A 16 1.73 22.66 46.30
C ASP A 16 0.89 21.98 47.41
N GLY A 17 1.48 21.01 48.08
CA GLY A 17 0.89 20.36 49.24
C GLY A 17 1.90 19.46 49.95
N ASP A 18 2.63 20.08 50.83
CA ASP A 18 3.58 19.66 51.86
C ASP A 18 3.02 18.58 52.81
N SER A 19 3.88 17.70 53.29
CA SER A 19 4.05 17.21 54.66
C SER A 19 4.46 15.75 54.77
N GLN A 20 5.71 15.54 55.16
CA GLN A 20 6.24 14.31 55.76
C GLN A 20 5.93 14.27 57.27
N PRO A 21 5.75 13.10 57.93
CA PRO A 21 6.90 12.42 58.54
C PRO A 21 6.90 10.87 58.47
N SER A 22 8.11 10.31 58.42
CA SER A 22 8.51 8.94 58.78
C SER A 22 8.39 8.70 60.28
N PRO A 23 8.31 7.48 60.88
CA PRO A 23 9.20 6.33 60.63
C PRO A 23 8.60 4.92 60.83
N GLY A 24 9.34 3.88 60.39
CA GLY A 24 9.34 2.56 61.04
C GLY A 24 9.48 1.38 60.06
N PRO A 25 10.46 0.49 60.31
CA PRO A 25 10.70 -0.63 59.41
C PRO A 25 9.86 -1.86 59.84
N VAL A 26 9.12 -2.42 58.86
CA VAL A 26 8.66 -3.79 58.95
C VAL A 26 9.04 -4.51 57.67
N ALA A 27 10.00 -5.39 57.81
CA ALA A 27 10.35 -6.35 56.82
C ALA A 27 9.15 -7.27 56.53
N SER A 28 8.59 -7.16 55.34
CA SER A 28 7.69 -8.18 54.81
C SER A 28 8.33 -8.74 53.56
N THR A 29 8.86 -9.92 53.71
CA THR A 29 9.37 -10.77 52.65
C THR A 29 8.16 -11.22 51.81
N GLY A 30 7.81 -10.38 50.84
CA GLY A 30 6.83 -10.72 49.81
C GLY A 30 7.55 -11.34 48.62
N GLU A 31 7.50 -12.67 48.54
CA GLU A 31 7.87 -13.39 47.32
C GLU A 31 7.09 -12.80 46.16
N ALA A 32 7.80 -12.10 45.27
CA ALA A 32 7.28 -11.70 43.99
C ALA A 32 7.04 -12.97 43.17
N ARG A 33 5.80 -13.47 43.17
CA ARG A 33 5.35 -14.45 42.19
C ARG A 33 5.46 -13.81 40.81
N SER A 34 6.53 -14.11 40.11
CA SER A 34 6.63 -13.86 38.68
C SER A 34 5.53 -14.66 37.98
N SER A 35 4.47 -13.99 37.57
CA SER A 35 3.48 -14.58 36.67
C SER A 35 4.19 -15.01 35.40
N PRO A 36 4.04 -16.26 34.95
CA PRO A 36 4.63 -16.68 33.68
C PRO A 36 4.03 -15.82 32.57
N ALA A 37 4.89 -15.13 31.84
CA ALA A 37 4.49 -14.44 30.61
C ALA A 37 3.92 -15.51 29.67
N THR A 38 2.63 -15.40 29.38
CA THR A 38 1.97 -16.27 28.39
C THR A 38 2.57 -15.94 27.03
N THR A 39 3.49 -16.76 26.56
CA THR A 39 4.02 -16.67 25.21
C THR A 39 2.88 -17.03 24.26
N VAL A 40 2.26 -16.01 23.64
CA VAL A 40 1.26 -16.22 22.60
C VAL A 40 2.00 -16.77 21.40
N SER A 41 1.88 -18.08 21.16
CA SER A 41 2.37 -18.73 19.93
C SER A 41 1.55 -18.16 18.76
N PRO A 42 2.19 -17.67 17.68
CA PRO A 42 1.44 -17.20 16.52
C PRO A 42 0.60 -18.35 15.96
N SER A 43 -0.69 -18.11 15.74
CA SER A 43 -1.56 -19.06 15.05
C SER A 43 -1.01 -19.32 13.64
N PRO A 44 -1.06 -20.58 13.18
CA PRO A 44 -0.62 -20.89 11.82
C PRO A 44 -1.45 -20.10 10.78
N THR A 45 -0.77 -19.42 9.87
CA THR A 45 -1.40 -18.72 8.76
C THR A 45 -2.13 -19.71 7.86
N SER A 46 -3.40 -19.45 7.55
CA SER A 46 -4.16 -20.33 6.65
C SER A 46 -3.59 -20.30 5.21
N PRO A 47 -3.81 -21.35 4.40
CA PRO A 47 -3.42 -21.34 2.98
C PRO A 47 -4.01 -20.12 2.23
N ALA A 48 -5.25 -19.76 2.54
CA ALA A 48 -5.92 -18.60 1.94
C ALA A 48 -5.25 -17.28 2.34
N ASP A 49 -4.91 -17.09 3.62
CA ASP A 49 -4.21 -15.89 4.09
C ASP A 49 -2.82 -15.77 3.46
N ALA A 50 -2.09 -16.88 3.40
CA ALA A 50 -0.77 -16.91 2.77
C ALA A 50 -0.83 -16.56 1.27
N ALA A 51 -1.84 -17.05 0.56
CA ALA A 51 -2.08 -16.72 -0.84
C ALA A 51 -2.45 -15.25 -1.01
N GLY A 52 -3.32 -14.73 -0.15
CA GLY A 52 -3.71 -13.32 -0.13
C GLY A 52 -2.51 -12.39 0.02
N GLN A 53 -1.62 -12.68 0.97
CA GLN A 53 -0.40 -11.89 1.19
C GLN A 53 0.52 -11.91 -0.05
N ARG A 54 0.71 -13.07 -0.69
CA ARG A 54 1.52 -13.20 -1.90
C ARG A 54 0.89 -12.45 -3.08
N ALA A 55 -0.42 -12.51 -3.22
CA ALA A 55 -1.15 -11.79 -4.26
C ALA A 55 -1.03 -10.26 -4.07
N ILE A 56 -1.18 -9.75 -2.85
CA ILE A 56 -0.96 -8.35 -2.51
C ILE A 56 0.48 -7.94 -2.87
N ALA A 57 1.47 -8.75 -2.49
CA ALA A 57 2.88 -8.47 -2.81
C ALA A 57 3.13 -8.40 -4.34
N ALA A 58 2.53 -9.32 -5.11
CA ALA A 58 2.62 -9.31 -6.57
C ALA A 58 1.95 -8.08 -7.19
N TYR A 59 0.78 -7.68 -6.68
CA TYR A 59 0.07 -6.48 -7.12
C TYR A 59 0.86 -5.19 -6.86
N VAL A 60 1.36 -5.03 -5.63
CA VAL A 60 2.19 -3.87 -5.25
C VAL A 60 3.47 -3.85 -6.09
N GLY A 61 4.14 -5.00 -6.24
CA GLY A 61 5.33 -5.13 -7.07
C GLY A 61 5.09 -4.75 -8.52
N LEU A 62 3.91 -5.10 -9.08
CA LEU A 62 3.55 -4.71 -10.45
C LEU A 62 3.45 -3.19 -10.62
N TRP A 63 2.75 -2.51 -9.71
CA TRP A 63 2.59 -1.06 -9.82
C TRP A 63 3.90 -0.30 -9.56
N GLN A 64 4.76 -0.82 -8.68
CA GLN A 64 6.13 -0.31 -8.52
C GLN A 64 6.97 -0.48 -9.79
N ALA A 65 6.93 -1.68 -10.40
CA ALA A 65 7.62 -1.94 -11.67
C ALA A 65 7.08 -1.06 -12.81
N MET A 66 5.76 -0.84 -12.85
CA MET A 66 5.13 0.05 -13.82
C MET A 66 5.55 1.51 -13.63
N ALA A 67 5.56 2.00 -12.39
CA ALA A 67 6.02 3.36 -12.08
C ALA A 67 7.49 3.54 -12.50
N GLU A 68 8.36 2.60 -12.19
CA GLU A 68 9.78 2.65 -12.58
C GLU A 68 9.96 2.61 -14.09
N ALA A 69 9.29 1.68 -14.78
CA ALA A 69 9.34 1.57 -16.24
C ALA A 69 8.80 2.84 -16.93
N SER A 70 7.83 3.52 -16.32
CA SER A 70 7.24 4.75 -16.86
C SER A 70 8.17 5.97 -16.82
N HIS A 71 9.24 5.94 -15.99
CA HIS A 71 10.23 7.02 -15.96
C HIS A 71 10.97 7.22 -17.30
N THR A 72 11.05 6.17 -18.10
CA THR A 72 11.70 6.18 -19.43
C THR A 72 10.81 5.59 -20.51
N SER A 73 9.56 5.26 -20.17
CA SER A 73 8.60 4.54 -21.03
C SER A 73 9.18 3.25 -21.58
N ASP A 74 9.87 2.49 -20.69
CA ASP A 74 10.48 1.19 -21.00
C ASP A 74 9.39 0.10 -21.08
N TRP A 75 8.78 -0.03 -22.25
CA TRP A 75 7.75 -1.02 -22.52
C TRP A 75 8.26 -2.47 -22.55
N GLN A 76 9.59 -2.68 -22.58
CA GLN A 76 10.25 -3.99 -22.55
C GLN A 76 10.83 -4.34 -21.16
N SER A 77 10.53 -3.54 -20.15
CA SER A 77 11.04 -3.75 -18.79
C SER A 77 10.85 -5.20 -18.30
N PRO A 78 11.94 -5.88 -17.92
CA PRO A 78 11.87 -7.27 -17.45
C PRO A 78 11.13 -7.39 -16.11
N ASP A 79 11.00 -6.30 -15.34
CA ASP A 79 10.31 -6.32 -14.06
C ASP A 79 8.79 -6.42 -14.23
N LEU A 80 8.23 -5.96 -15.35
CA LEU A 80 6.81 -6.14 -15.63
C LEU A 80 6.44 -7.62 -15.73
N VAL A 81 7.23 -8.43 -16.42
CA VAL A 81 6.95 -9.87 -16.61
C VAL A 81 7.13 -10.67 -15.32
N ARG A 82 7.82 -10.12 -14.33
CA ARG A 82 7.96 -10.73 -13.00
C ARG A 82 6.63 -10.74 -12.26
N TYR A 83 5.83 -9.67 -12.41
CA TYR A 83 4.62 -9.43 -11.63
C TYR A 83 3.33 -9.50 -12.46
N ALA A 84 3.42 -9.45 -13.80
CA ALA A 84 2.26 -9.51 -14.68
C ALA A 84 2.38 -10.63 -15.74
N SER A 85 1.23 -11.04 -16.22
CA SER A 85 1.10 -11.96 -17.38
C SER A 85 -0.26 -11.72 -18.07
N GLY A 86 -0.51 -12.42 -19.15
CA GLY A 86 -1.80 -12.34 -19.86
C GLY A 86 -2.16 -10.92 -20.29
N SER A 87 -3.43 -10.55 -20.12
CA SER A 87 -3.92 -9.22 -20.54
C SER A 87 -3.37 -8.08 -19.70
N ALA A 88 -3.03 -8.31 -18.42
CA ALA A 88 -2.42 -7.28 -17.59
C ALA A 88 -1.07 -6.83 -18.18
N LEU A 89 -0.20 -7.77 -18.50
CA LEU A 89 1.10 -7.45 -19.13
C LEU A 89 0.92 -6.74 -20.48
N GLN A 90 -0.01 -7.23 -21.32
CA GLN A 90 -0.27 -6.62 -22.62
C GLN A 90 -0.73 -5.17 -22.52
N VAL A 91 -1.66 -4.87 -21.61
CA VAL A 91 -2.16 -3.50 -21.40
C VAL A 91 -1.04 -2.58 -20.91
N LEU A 92 -0.27 -3.00 -19.90
CA LEU A 92 0.79 -2.15 -19.33
C LEU A 92 1.94 -1.91 -20.32
N SER A 93 2.43 -2.96 -20.97
CA SER A 93 3.47 -2.80 -22.01
C SER A 93 2.97 -1.97 -23.19
N GLY A 94 1.69 -2.14 -23.58
CA GLY A 94 1.07 -1.37 -24.65
C GLY A 94 0.95 0.12 -24.31
N SER A 95 0.61 0.46 -23.05
CA SER A 95 0.54 1.86 -22.63
C SER A 95 1.93 2.51 -22.60
N LEU A 96 2.94 1.83 -22.07
CA LEU A 96 4.33 2.32 -22.09
C LEU A 96 4.88 2.47 -23.51
N TYR A 97 4.50 1.56 -24.42
CA TYR A 97 4.87 1.68 -25.83
C TYR A 97 4.23 2.92 -26.47
N ALA A 98 2.95 3.19 -26.19
CA ALA A 98 2.29 4.40 -26.66
C ALA A 98 2.95 5.67 -26.08
N ASP A 99 3.29 5.67 -24.79
CA ASP A 99 4.02 6.77 -24.16
C ASP A 99 5.39 6.98 -24.81
N HIS A 100 6.13 5.90 -25.07
CA HIS A 100 7.40 5.94 -25.76
C HIS A 100 7.28 6.60 -27.17
N LEU A 101 6.28 6.22 -27.95
CA LEU A 101 6.05 6.79 -29.29
C LEU A 101 5.67 8.28 -29.24
N ASN A 102 4.96 8.70 -28.19
CA ASN A 102 4.53 10.09 -27.99
C ASN A 102 5.59 10.96 -27.28
N GLY A 103 6.71 10.40 -26.86
CA GLY A 103 7.72 11.10 -26.09
C GLY A 103 7.23 11.50 -24.70
N PHE A 104 6.40 10.66 -24.08
CA PHE A 104 5.88 10.86 -22.73
C PHE A 104 6.65 9.99 -21.73
N VAL A 105 6.83 10.50 -20.52
CA VAL A 105 7.35 9.78 -19.37
C VAL A 105 6.52 10.13 -18.15
N SER A 106 6.41 9.22 -17.18
CA SER A 106 5.71 9.52 -15.93
C SER A 106 6.69 9.64 -14.77
N ARG A 107 6.32 10.44 -13.76
CA ARG A 107 7.10 10.62 -12.52
C ARG A 107 6.18 10.43 -11.32
N GLY A 108 6.76 9.92 -10.25
CA GLY A 108 6.01 9.52 -9.07
C GLY A 108 5.52 8.08 -9.18
N ALA A 109 4.60 7.71 -8.29
CA ALA A 109 3.99 6.39 -8.25
C ALA A 109 2.60 6.48 -7.62
N PRO A 110 1.70 5.53 -7.88
CA PRO A 110 0.41 5.48 -7.20
C PRO A 110 0.57 5.07 -5.73
N VAL A 111 -0.29 5.60 -4.87
CA VAL A 111 -0.45 5.12 -3.49
C VAL A 111 -1.51 4.03 -3.50
N LEU A 112 -1.18 2.87 -2.93
CA LEU A 112 -1.97 1.65 -3.04
C LEU A 112 -2.48 1.17 -1.67
N HIS A 113 -3.71 0.66 -1.65
CA HIS A 113 -4.36 0.09 -0.47
C HIS A 113 -5.11 -1.21 -0.82
N PRO A 114 -4.43 -2.22 -1.41
CA PRO A 114 -5.10 -3.43 -1.89
C PRO A 114 -5.71 -4.26 -0.76
N GLN A 115 -6.92 -4.75 -1.01
CA GLN A 115 -7.66 -5.65 -0.13
C GLN A 115 -8.01 -6.93 -0.87
N VAL A 116 -7.86 -8.08 -0.20
CA VAL A 116 -8.32 -9.36 -0.73
C VAL A 116 -9.85 -9.41 -0.67
N THR A 117 -10.49 -9.66 -1.80
CA THR A 117 -11.96 -9.81 -1.90
C THR A 117 -12.37 -11.25 -2.09
N SER A 118 -11.52 -12.09 -2.69
CA SER A 118 -11.76 -13.53 -2.77
C SER A 118 -10.48 -14.33 -2.95
N VAL A 119 -10.52 -15.60 -2.50
CA VAL A 119 -9.45 -16.60 -2.67
C VAL A 119 -10.07 -17.88 -3.16
N SER A 120 -9.54 -18.49 -4.22
CA SER A 120 -10.12 -19.69 -4.83
C SER A 120 -9.07 -20.66 -5.37
N PRO A 121 -9.24 -21.96 -5.13
CA PRO A 121 -10.06 -22.54 -4.05
C PRO A 121 -9.43 -22.24 -2.66
N PRO A 122 -10.19 -22.19 -1.56
CA PRO A 122 -9.64 -21.76 -0.27
C PRO A 122 -8.60 -22.70 0.32
N GLU A 123 -8.73 -24.02 0.10
CA GLU A 123 -7.82 -25.03 0.65
C GLU A 123 -6.51 -25.17 -0.13
N ALA A 124 -6.53 -24.88 -1.43
CA ALA A 124 -5.38 -24.92 -2.33
C ALA A 124 -5.39 -23.73 -3.29
N PRO A 125 -5.14 -22.52 -2.81
CA PRO A 125 -5.35 -21.29 -3.57
C PRO A 125 -4.48 -21.22 -4.83
N THR A 126 -5.14 -20.93 -5.95
CA THR A 126 -4.48 -20.65 -7.24
C THR A 126 -4.88 -19.30 -7.83
N THR A 127 -5.95 -18.70 -7.30
CA THR A 127 -6.47 -17.40 -7.76
C THR A 127 -6.89 -16.54 -6.57
N VAL A 128 -6.50 -15.29 -6.58
CA VAL A 128 -6.89 -14.26 -5.62
C VAL A 128 -7.43 -13.05 -6.38
N THR A 129 -8.58 -12.53 -5.94
CA THR A 129 -9.10 -11.26 -6.43
C THR A 129 -8.80 -10.17 -5.40
N LEU A 130 -8.30 -9.03 -5.89
CA LEU A 130 -8.02 -7.85 -5.09
C LEU A 130 -8.91 -6.69 -5.52
N SER A 131 -9.21 -5.83 -4.57
CA SER A 131 -9.79 -4.50 -4.80
C SER A 131 -8.87 -3.46 -4.16
N ASP A 132 -8.63 -2.36 -4.86
CA ASP A 132 -7.77 -1.27 -4.38
C ASP A 132 -8.40 0.07 -4.73
N CYS A 133 -8.31 1.02 -3.81
CA CYS A 133 -8.57 2.42 -4.11
C CYS A 133 -7.22 3.11 -4.36
N ALA A 134 -6.70 2.93 -5.57
CA ALA A 134 -5.40 3.47 -5.95
C ALA A 134 -5.47 4.98 -6.18
N ASP A 135 -4.54 5.72 -5.58
CA ASP A 135 -4.43 7.17 -5.72
C ASP A 135 -3.25 7.53 -6.61
N SER A 136 -3.53 8.04 -7.80
CA SER A 136 -2.55 8.48 -8.80
C SER A 136 -2.32 10.01 -8.81
N THR A 137 -2.78 10.74 -7.80
CA THR A 137 -2.68 12.22 -7.75
C THR A 137 -1.23 12.71 -7.97
N ASN A 138 -0.24 11.99 -7.46
CA ASN A 138 1.18 12.35 -7.57
C ASN A 138 1.93 11.51 -8.63
N TRP A 139 1.24 10.79 -9.49
CA TRP A 139 1.82 10.05 -10.61
C TRP A 139 1.47 10.76 -11.91
N LEU A 140 2.35 11.67 -12.34
CA LEU A 140 2.09 12.65 -13.37
C LEU A 140 2.88 12.35 -14.65
N GLN A 141 2.29 12.65 -15.80
CA GLN A 141 2.89 12.45 -17.11
C GLN A 141 3.53 13.74 -17.65
N TYR A 142 4.72 13.60 -18.20
CA TYR A 142 5.54 14.69 -18.72
C TYR A 142 5.98 14.39 -20.15
N ARG A 143 6.20 15.44 -20.94
CA ARG A 143 6.97 15.36 -22.19
C ARG A 143 8.46 15.24 -21.88
N THR A 144 9.22 14.79 -22.87
CA THR A 144 10.70 14.66 -22.73
C THR A 144 11.41 15.99 -22.48
N ASP A 145 10.80 17.12 -22.82
CA ASP A 145 11.30 18.45 -22.49
C ASP A 145 11.05 18.87 -21.03
N GLY A 146 10.35 18.04 -20.26
CA GLY A 146 10.03 18.24 -18.86
C GLY A 146 8.73 19.00 -18.59
N THR A 147 7.95 19.35 -19.63
CA THR A 147 6.64 19.98 -19.46
C THR A 147 5.58 18.92 -19.13
N LEU A 148 4.59 19.25 -18.28
CA LEU A 148 3.44 18.40 -18.04
C LEU A 148 2.65 18.16 -19.33
N VAL A 149 2.13 16.93 -19.52
CA VAL A 149 1.28 16.59 -20.67
C VAL A 149 -0.07 17.28 -20.54
N ASP A 150 -0.64 17.27 -19.33
CA ASP A 150 -1.80 18.05 -18.95
C ASP A 150 -1.60 18.60 -17.53
N ASP A 151 -2.44 19.50 -17.09
CA ASP A 151 -2.43 20.14 -15.77
C ASP A 151 -3.44 19.50 -14.80
N GLU A 152 -4.16 18.46 -15.24
CA GLU A 152 -5.09 17.75 -14.40
C GLU A 152 -4.34 16.64 -13.64
N PRO A 153 -4.25 16.75 -12.29
CA PRO A 153 -3.67 15.68 -11.51
C PRO A 153 -4.53 14.43 -11.63
N GLY A 154 -3.90 13.26 -11.49
CA GLY A 154 -4.62 12.01 -11.33
C GLY A 154 -5.54 12.07 -10.11
N GLY A 155 -5.97 10.93 -9.62
CA GLY A 155 -6.80 10.87 -8.42
C GLY A 155 -7.14 9.43 -8.09
N ARG A 156 -8.17 9.28 -7.26
CA ARG A 156 -8.55 7.97 -6.72
C ARG A 156 -9.43 7.22 -7.71
N ARG A 157 -9.06 5.96 -7.95
CA ARG A 157 -9.79 5.06 -8.84
C ARG A 157 -9.88 3.67 -8.21
N LEU A 158 -11.07 3.09 -8.28
CA LEU A 158 -11.24 1.69 -7.91
C LEU A 158 -10.54 0.80 -8.94
N VAL A 159 -9.62 -0.04 -8.48
CA VAL A 159 -8.95 -1.05 -9.28
C VAL A 159 -9.35 -2.42 -8.79
N THR A 160 -9.83 -3.28 -9.68
CA THR A 160 -10.07 -4.69 -9.40
C THR A 160 -9.04 -5.52 -10.15
N SER A 161 -8.40 -6.48 -9.49
CA SER A 161 -7.33 -7.29 -10.08
C SER A 161 -7.51 -8.76 -9.79
N GLU A 162 -7.17 -9.60 -10.76
CA GLU A 162 -7.01 -11.04 -10.58
C GLU A 162 -5.53 -11.39 -10.57
N VAL A 163 -5.11 -12.10 -9.52
CA VAL A 163 -3.75 -12.57 -9.35
C VAL A 163 -3.75 -14.09 -9.32
N ARG A 164 -2.90 -14.74 -10.12
CA ARG A 164 -2.84 -16.20 -10.21
C ARG A 164 -1.48 -16.76 -9.86
N LEU A 165 -1.53 -17.96 -9.27
CA LEU A 165 -0.36 -18.80 -9.08
C LEU A 165 0.03 -19.46 -10.41
N HIS A 166 1.27 -19.28 -10.83
CA HIS A 166 1.85 -19.88 -12.02
C HIS A 166 2.59 -21.19 -11.70
N GLN A 167 2.89 -21.98 -12.75
CA GLN A 167 3.57 -23.27 -12.61
C GLN A 167 4.98 -23.14 -11.99
N ASP A 168 5.62 -21.99 -12.14
CA ASP A 168 6.93 -21.67 -11.54
C ASP A 168 6.84 -21.25 -10.06
N GLY A 169 5.64 -21.31 -9.48
CA GLY A 169 5.36 -20.91 -8.09
C GLY A 169 5.21 -19.41 -7.87
N SER A 170 5.36 -18.59 -8.91
CA SER A 170 5.16 -17.14 -8.79
C SER A 170 3.69 -16.77 -8.83
N TRP A 171 3.33 -15.69 -8.12
CA TRP A 171 2.04 -15.04 -8.21
C TRP A 171 2.16 -13.83 -9.14
N ARG A 172 1.27 -13.74 -10.14
CA ARG A 172 1.26 -12.63 -11.11
C ARG A 172 -0.14 -12.11 -11.34
N VAL A 173 -0.26 -10.80 -11.53
CA VAL A 173 -1.50 -10.18 -11.98
C VAL A 173 -1.75 -10.59 -13.42
N THR A 174 -2.90 -11.22 -13.68
CA THR A 174 -3.26 -11.72 -15.02
C THR A 174 -4.19 -10.77 -15.75
N ARG A 175 -5.00 -10.02 -15.00
CA ARG A 175 -5.90 -8.99 -15.51
C ARG A 175 -6.24 -7.99 -14.41
N PHE A 176 -6.62 -6.79 -14.81
CA PHE A 176 -7.17 -5.77 -13.94
C PHE A 176 -8.17 -4.90 -14.70
N ALA A 177 -9.01 -4.20 -13.96
CA ALA A 177 -9.90 -3.17 -14.46
C ALA A 177 -9.75 -1.93 -13.57
N VAL A 178 -9.60 -0.76 -14.19
CA VAL A 178 -9.54 0.54 -13.54
C VAL A 178 -10.84 1.26 -13.84
N GLN A 179 -11.53 1.72 -12.81
CA GLN A 179 -12.78 2.48 -12.93
C GLN A 179 -12.47 3.96 -13.17
N ASP A 180 -13.53 4.75 -13.38
CA ASP A 180 -13.43 6.18 -13.60
C ASP A 180 -12.83 6.92 -12.39
N LEU A 181 -12.34 8.13 -12.64
CA LEU A 181 -11.83 9.02 -11.61
C LEU A 181 -12.92 9.30 -10.56
N GLY A 182 -12.54 9.22 -9.29
CA GLY A 182 -13.47 9.41 -8.16
C GLY A 182 -14.38 8.21 -7.88
N SER A 183 -14.11 7.02 -8.43
CA SER A 183 -14.89 5.80 -8.19
C SER A 183 -14.68 5.21 -6.78
N CYS A 184 -13.75 5.73 -6.04
CA CYS A 184 -13.51 5.48 -4.63
C CYS A 184 -12.83 6.73 -4.00
#